data_62e5c3530a1e627f09d5609d332972d1
#
_entry.id   62e5c3530a1e627f09d5609d332972d1
#
_cell.length_a   1.000
_cell.length_b   1.000
_cell.length_c   1.000
_cell.angle_alpha   90.00
_cell.angle_beta   90.00
_cell.angle_gamma   90.00
#
_symmetry.space_group_name_H-M   'P 1'
#
loop_
_entity.id
_entity.type
_entity.pdbx_description
1 polymer ?
#
loop_
_entity_poly.entity_id
_entity_poly.type
_entity_poly.pdbx_seq_one_letter_code
_entity_poly.pdbx_strand_id
1 'polypeptide(L)'
;MAIQKQEVDNLLLQLNKKEIKFKEVLQFIETHYTHTATAFKNGEQHNAATENQGSAKVLSFAQANNLSEEETIQLFAEHYDDVLATPEATNHQNIRQFMKSGWSGVQFEGSALTER
;
A
#
# COMPACT_ATOMS: atom_id res chain seq x y z
N MET A 1 9.86 5.13 -16.96
CA MET A 1 9.15 6.42 -17.07
C MET A 1 8.40 6.72 -15.79
N ALA A 2 8.56 7.92 -15.28
CA ALA A 2 7.88 8.29 -14.03
C ALA A 2 6.38 8.41 -14.24
N ILE A 3 5.61 7.95 -13.23
CA ILE A 3 4.17 8.08 -13.25
C ILE A 3 3.79 9.56 -13.07
N GLN A 4 2.75 10.00 -13.74
CA GLN A 4 2.27 11.37 -13.63
C GLN A 4 1.47 11.55 -12.33
N LYS A 5 1.68 12.69 -11.66
CA LYS A 5 0.95 13.02 -10.44
C LYS A 5 -0.56 12.98 -10.67
N GLN A 6 -1.03 13.42 -11.84
CA GLN A 6 -2.44 13.41 -12.16
C GLN A 6 -3.03 11.99 -12.16
N GLU A 7 -2.27 11.01 -12.61
CA GLU A 7 -2.71 9.62 -12.59
C GLU A 7 -2.89 9.11 -11.16
N VAL A 8 -1.98 9.49 -10.28
CA VAL A 8 -2.07 9.15 -8.86
C VAL A 8 -3.27 9.83 -8.23
N ASP A 9 -3.49 11.11 -8.52
CA ASP A 9 -4.61 11.86 -7.99
C ASP A 9 -5.95 11.25 -8.46
N ASN A 10 -6.03 10.81 -9.71
CA ASN A 10 -7.22 10.14 -10.23
C ASN A 10 -7.48 8.82 -9.52
N LEU A 11 -6.42 8.05 -9.26
CA LEU A 11 -6.54 6.80 -8.51
C LEU A 11 -7.13 7.05 -7.12
N LEU A 12 -6.60 8.04 -6.42
CA LEU A 12 -7.08 8.38 -5.08
C LEU A 12 -8.53 8.86 -5.11
N LEU A 13 -8.91 9.62 -6.14
CA LEU A 13 -10.28 10.08 -6.30
C LEU A 13 -11.25 8.90 -6.50
N GLN A 14 -10.87 7.94 -7.34
CA GLN A 14 -11.68 6.73 -7.56
C GLN A 14 -11.83 5.92 -6.27
N LEU A 15 -10.75 5.82 -5.48
CA LEU A 15 -10.80 5.13 -4.19
C LEU A 15 -11.71 5.85 -3.21
N ASN A 16 -11.66 7.17 -3.18
CA ASN A 16 -12.51 7.96 -2.30
C ASN A 16 -14.00 7.77 -2.63
N LYS A 17 -14.31 7.60 -3.91
CA LYS A 17 -15.68 7.34 -4.38
C LYS A 17 -16.05 5.85 -4.32
N LYS A 18 -15.12 4.99 -3.91
CA LYS A 18 -15.30 3.54 -3.83
C LYS A 18 -15.66 2.91 -5.18
N GLU A 19 -15.10 3.45 -6.24
CA GLU A 19 -15.32 2.98 -7.61
C GLU A 19 -14.42 1.82 -7.99
N ILE A 20 -13.31 1.61 -7.28
CA ILE A 20 -12.36 0.55 -7.56
C ILE A 20 -12.03 -0.23 -6.28
N LYS A 21 -11.52 -1.45 -6.49
CA LYS A 21 -11.16 -2.38 -5.42
C LYS A 21 -9.64 -2.52 -5.32
N PHE A 22 -9.18 -3.19 -4.28
CA PHE A 22 -7.75 -3.42 -4.05
C PHE A 22 -7.07 -4.10 -5.23
N LYS A 23 -7.73 -5.06 -5.86
CA LYS A 23 -7.23 -5.73 -7.06
C LYS A 23 -6.85 -4.72 -8.14
N GLU A 24 -7.67 -3.71 -8.35
CA GLU A 24 -7.43 -2.69 -9.36
C GLU A 24 -6.30 -1.76 -8.98
N VAL A 25 -6.13 -1.49 -7.68
CA VAL A 25 -4.97 -0.74 -7.18
C VAL A 25 -3.69 -1.48 -7.51
N LEU A 26 -3.64 -2.80 -7.26
CA LEU A 26 -2.47 -3.61 -7.60
C LEU A 26 -2.21 -3.61 -9.10
N GLN A 27 -3.24 -3.70 -9.92
CA GLN A 27 -3.10 -3.63 -11.38
C GLN A 27 -2.52 -2.30 -11.83
N PHE A 28 -2.97 -1.21 -11.22
CA PHE A 28 -2.45 0.13 -11.50
C PHE A 28 -0.95 0.20 -11.20
N ILE A 29 -0.56 -0.30 -10.03
CA ILE A 29 0.85 -0.30 -9.61
C ILE A 29 1.69 -1.15 -10.59
N GLU A 30 1.21 -2.33 -10.95
CA GLU A 30 1.94 -3.24 -11.84
C GLU A 30 2.05 -2.70 -13.27
N THR A 31 1.14 -1.82 -13.67
CA THR A 31 1.21 -1.15 -14.97
C THR A 31 2.37 -0.17 -15.03
N HIS A 32 2.66 0.50 -13.92
CA HIS A 32 3.66 1.57 -13.85
C HIS A 32 4.99 1.15 -13.24
N TYR A 33 5.04 0.01 -12.56
CA TYR A 33 6.24 -0.46 -11.85
C TYR A 33 6.47 -1.94 -12.05
N THR A 34 7.74 -2.33 -11.96
CA THR A 34 8.12 -3.73 -11.88
C THR A 34 8.30 -4.07 -10.41
N HIS A 35 7.67 -5.16 -9.96
CA HIS A 35 7.75 -5.60 -8.56
C HIS A 35 8.89 -6.60 -8.36
N THR A 36 9.67 -6.40 -7.30
CA THR A 36 10.68 -7.35 -6.84
C THR A 36 10.29 -7.76 -5.42
N ALA A 37 10.16 -9.06 -5.18
CA ALA A 37 9.82 -9.57 -3.85
C ALA A 37 10.83 -9.06 -2.83
N THR A 38 10.37 -8.41 -1.77
CA THR A 38 11.22 -7.72 -0.82
C THR A 38 10.66 -7.86 0.59
N ALA A 39 11.52 -8.25 1.52
CA ALA A 39 11.15 -8.28 2.93
C ALA A 39 11.01 -6.85 3.47
N PHE A 40 10.11 -6.66 4.41
CA PHE A 40 9.92 -5.34 5.02
C PHE A 40 9.33 -5.46 6.41
N LYS A 41 9.52 -4.40 7.18
CA LYS A 41 8.95 -4.27 8.51
C LYS A 41 7.93 -3.13 8.49
N ASN A 42 6.81 -3.32 9.17
CA ASN A 42 5.75 -2.33 9.27
C ASN A 42 5.24 -2.34 10.71
N GLY A 43 5.72 -1.38 11.52
CA GLY A 43 5.45 -1.40 12.94
C GLY A 43 6.01 -2.67 13.57
N GLU A 44 5.16 -3.47 14.19
CA GLU A 44 5.57 -4.74 14.82
C GLU A 44 5.45 -5.92 13.85
N GLN A 45 4.92 -5.69 12.64
CA GLN A 45 4.73 -6.75 11.66
C GLN A 45 5.97 -6.92 10.79
N HIS A 46 6.59 -8.09 10.87
CA HIS A 46 7.71 -8.47 10.01
C HIS A 46 7.18 -9.30 8.85
N ASN A 47 7.58 -8.96 7.64
CA ASN A 47 7.12 -9.62 6.42
C ASN A 47 8.32 -10.13 5.63
N ALA A 48 8.37 -11.45 5.41
CA ALA A 48 9.40 -12.04 4.56
C ALA A 48 9.13 -11.68 3.09
N ALA A 49 10.12 -11.89 2.23
CA ALA A 49 9.97 -11.58 0.80
C ALA A 49 8.87 -12.40 0.12
N THR A 50 8.44 -13.49 0.76
CA THR A 50 7.35 -14.35 0.24
C THR A 50 6.00 -14.06 0.87
N GLU A 51 5.92 -13.02 1.72
CA GLU A 51 4.71 -12.71 2.48
C GLU A 51 4.23 -11.30 2.20
N ASN A 52 2.89 -11.15 2.14
CA ASN A 52 2.25 -9.82 2.10
C ASN A 52 2.82 -8.88 1.03
N GLN A 53 3.14 -9.42 -0.13
CA GLN A 53 3.74 -8.63 -1.19
C GLN A 53 2.76 -7.63 -1.83
N GLY A 54 1.44 -7.85 -1.67
CA GLY A 54 0.45 -6.83 -2.01
C GLY A 54 0.65 -5.57 -1.18
N SER A 55 0.86 -5.74 0.13
CA SER A 55 1.15 -4.60 1.02
C SER A 55 2.49 -3.96 0.68
N ALA A 56 3.49 -4.78 0.30
CA ALA A 56 4.79 -4.26 -0.12
C ALA A 56 4.63 -3.34 -1.33
N LYS A 57 3.84 -3.74 -2.31
CA LYS A 57 3.57 -2.92 -3.50
C LYS A 57 2.92 -1.60 -3.14
N VAL A 58 1.89 -1.65 -2.31
CA VAL A 58 1.13 -0.46 -1.91
C VAL A 58 2.00 0.51 -1.13
N LEU A 59 2.72 0.03 -0.12
CA LEU A 59 3.54 0.90 0.71
C LEU A 59 4.71 1.49 -0.09
N SER A 60 5.35 0.69 -0.95
CA SER A 60 6.43 1.19 -1.81
C SER A 60 5.93 2.23 -2.81
N PHE A 61 4.76 1.98 -3.41
CA PHE A 61 4.14 2.92 -4.33
C PHE A 61 3.86 4.25 -3.64
N ALA A 62 3.28 4.21 -2.45
CA ALA A 62 2.95 5.40 -1.70
C ALA A 62 4.20 6.18 -1.30
N GLN A 63 5.27 5.50 -0.87
CA GLN A 63 6.54 6.15 -0.57
C GLN A 63 7.13 6.85 -1.79
N ALA A 64 7.14 6.15 -2.92
CA ALA A 64 7.71 6.68 -4.17
C ALA A 64 6.97 7.94 -4.64
N ASN A 65 5.69 8.05 -4.31
CA ASN A 65 4.84 9.17 -4.75
C ASN A 65 4.53 10.15 -3.62
N ASN A 66 5.21 10.03 -2.50
CA ASN A 66 5.10 10.95 -1.35
C ASN A 66 3.67 11.11 -0.82
N LEU A 67 2.92 10.00 -0.77
CA LEU A 67 1.56 10.05 -0.28
C LEU A 67 1.53 10.16 1.25
N SER A 68 0.51 10.83 1.76
CA SER A 68 0.30 10.93 3.20
C SER A 68 -0.12 9.57 3.77
N GLU A 69 -0.09 9.43 5.09
CA GLU A 69 -0.56 8.22 5.74
C GLU A 69 -2.03 7.96 5.45
N GLU A 70 -2.84 9.01 5.43
CA GLU A 70 -4.26 8.91 5.10
C GLU A 70 -4.48 8.41 3.67
N GLU A 71 -3.77 9.00 2.71
CA GLU A 71 -3.86 8.60 1.31
C GLU A 71 -3.39 7.16 1.12
N THR A 72 -2.32 6.80 1.80
CA THR A 72 -1.75 5.46 1.72
C THR A 72 -2.74 4.39 2.20
N ILE A 73 -3.41 4.65 3.31
CA ILE A 73 -4.39 3.71 3.85
C ILE A 73 -5.55 3.51 2.88
N GLN A 74 -5.98 4.54 2.18
CA GLN A 74 -7.05 4.45 1.19
C GLN A 74 -6.71 3.48 0.06
N LEU A 75 -5.42 3.31 -0.24
CA LEU A 75 -5.00 2.38 -1.29
C LEU A 75 -5.35 0.92 -0.98
N PHE A 76 -5.59 0.58 0.28
CA PHE A 76 -6.01 -0.77 0.66
C PHE A 76 -7.48 -1.05 0.36
N ALA A 77 -8.22 -0.02 -0.06
CA ALA A 77 -9.60 -0.12 -0.56
C ALA A 77 -10.52 -0.90 0.39
N GLU A 78 -11.19 -1.97 -0.08
CA GLU A 78 -12.13 -2.73 0.76
C GLU A 78 -11.47 -3.37 1.98
N HIS A 79 -10.18 -3.64 1.93
CA HIS A 79 -9.46 -4.20 3.09
C HIS A 79 -9.38 -3.20 4.23
N TYR A 80 -9.27 -1.93 3.93
CA TYR A 80 -9.32 -0.89 4.95
C TYR A 80 -10.73 -0.81 5.56
N ASP A 81 -11.77 -0.91 4.71
CA ASP A 81 -13.15 -0.94 5.21
C ASP A 81 -13.37 -2.12 6.16
N ASP A 82 -12.78 -3.29 5.86
CA ASP A 82 -12.85 -4.45 6.75
C ASP A 82 -12.22 -4.16 8.11
N VAL A 83 -11.08 -3.47 8.12
CA VAL A 83 -10.40 -3.11 9.37
C VAL A 83 -11.26 -2.19 10.20
N LEU A 84 -11.89 -1.19 9.56
CA LEU A 84 -12.77 -0.25 10.27
C LEU A 84 -14.00 -0.95 10.86
N ALA A 85 -14.52 -1.98 10.16
CA ALA A 85 -15.68 -2.74 10.62
C ALA A 85 -15.33 -3.71 11.75
N THR A 86 -14.04 -4.10 11.86
CA THR A 86 -13.59 -5.07 12.87
C THR A 86 -12.33 -4.55 13.57
N PRO A 87 -12.45 -3.46 14.36
CA PRO A 87 -11.25 -2.83 14.95
C PRO A 87 -10.49 -3.71 15.91
N GLU A 88 -11.12 -4.75 16.45
CA GLU A 88 -10.49 -5.65 17.43
C GLU A 88 -10.00 -6.96 16.82
N ALA A 89 -10.20 -7.15 15.51
CA ALA A 89 -9.74 -8.39 14.85
C ALA A 89 -8.23 -8.34 14.62
N THR A 90 -7.67 -9.48 14.21
CA THR A 90 -6.22 -9.63 14.04
C THR A 90 -5.78 -9.82 12.58
N ASN A 91 -6.72 -9.82 11.65
CA ASN A 91 -6.39 -9.89 10.22
C ASN A 91 -5.89 -8.53 9.71
N HIS A 92 -5.39 -8.49 8.50
CA HIS A 92 -4.91 -7.26 7.85
C HIS A 92 -3.88 -6.49 8.71
N GLN A 93 -2.91 -7.22 9.27
CA GLN A 93 -1.95 -6.62 10.20
C GLN A 93 -1.16 -5.46 9.60
N ASN A 94 -0.83 -5.49 8.30
CA ASN A 94 -0.12 -4.38 7.70
C ASN A 94 -0.92 -3.09 7.68
N ILE A 95 -2.24 -3.19 7.51
CA ILE A 95 -3.10 -2.01 7.60
C ILE A 95 -3.15 -1.50 9.04
N ARG A 96 -3.37 -2.41 9.98
CA ARG A 96 -3.50 -2.07 11.41
C ARG A 96 -2.22 -1.46 11.95
N GLN A 97 -1.07 -2.05 11.60
CA GLN A 97 0.22 -1.52 12.04
C GLN A 97 0.50 -0.16 11.42
N PHE A 98 0.17 0.03 10.15
CA PHE A 98 0.38 1.32 9.52
C PHE A 98 -0.51 2.42 10.14
N MET A 99 -1.75 2.08 10.48
CA MET A 99 -2.64 3.01 11.19
C MET A 99 -2.06 3.44 12.53
N LYS A 100 -1.31 2.54 13.18
CA LYS A 100 -0.75 2.77 14.51
C LYS A 100 0.59 3.48 14.45
N SER A 101 1.48 3.08 13.56
CA SER A 101 2.87 3.53 13.51
C SER A 101 3.17 4.47 12.34
N GLY A 102 2.39 4.45 11.28
CA GLY A 102 2.61 5.29 10.12
C GLY A 102 3.94 5.01 9.43
N TRP A 103 4.44 6.01 8.72
CA TRP A 103 5.68 5.88 7.95
C TRP A 103 6.90 5.61 8.81
N SER A 104 6.92 6.07 10.05
CA SER A 104 8.06 5.84 10.94
C SER A 104 8.30 4.37 11.23
N GLY A 105 7.26 3.53 11.10
CA GLY A 105 7.36 2.09 11.33
C GLY A 105 7.70 1.27 10.10
N VAL A 106 7.76 1.89 8.92
CA VAL A 106 7.95 1.17 7.66
C VAL A 106 9.42 1.17 7.24
N GLN A 107 10.01 -0.03 7.08
CA GLN A 107 11.38 -0.20 6.61
C GLN A 107 11.46 -1.35 5.63
N PHE A 108 11.95 -1.09 4.42
CA PHE A 108 12.17 -2.11 3.40
C PHE A 108 13.63 -2.52 3.37
N GLU A 109 13.90 -3.80 3.12
CA GLU A 109 15.28 -4.29 3.01
C GLU A 109 15.89 -4.00 1.64
N GLY A 110 15.07 -3.59 0.68
CA GLY A 110 15.50 -3.26 -0.67
C GLY A 110 14.42 -2.49 -1.40
N SER A 111 14.52 -2.41 -2.70
CA SER A 111 13.52 -1.73 -3.54
C SER A 111 12.48 -2.71 -4.03
N ALA A 112 11.26 -2.61 -3.50
CA ALA A 112 10.17 -3.49 -3.92
C ALA A 112 9.61 -3.12 -5.28
N LEU A 113 9.70 -1.84 -5.67
CA LEU A 113 9.20 -1.35 -6.96
C LEU A 113 10.27 -0.58 -7.72
N THR A 114 10.32 -0.80 -9.02
CA THR A 114 11.19 -0.06 -9.95
C THR A 114 10.31 0.48 -11.06
N GLU A 115 10.45 1.75 -11.41
CA GLU A 115 9.67 2.36 -12.48
C GLU A 115 9.92 1.65 -13.81
N ARG A 116 8.85 1.48 -14.58
CA ARG A 116 8.94 0.87 -15.92
C ARG A 116 9.41 1.87 -16.95
#